data_ca71915174bb1d32252c50f573a72c39
#
_entry.id   ca71915174bb1d32252c50f573a72c39
#
_cell.length_a   1.000
_cell.length_b   1.000
_cell.length_c   1.000
_cell.angle_alpha   90.00
_cell.angle_beta   90.00
_cell.angle_gamma   90.00
#
_symmetry.space_group_name_H-M   'P 1'
#
loop_
_entity.id
_entity.type
_entity.pdbx_description
1 polymer ?
#
loop_
_entity_poly.entity_id
_entity_poly.type
_entity_poly.pdbx_seq_one_letter_code
_entity_poly.pdbx_strand_id
1 'polypeptide(L)'
;MTRAEFEGLVAEALDSIPTELAGLMSNLVVVVEDTAPDDDPDLLGLYAGIPLTERDGSYAGFLPDQVSIFMAPILGMCETHADVVEEVRITVVHEVAHHFGIDDARLEELGYA
;
A
#
# COMPACT_ATOMS: atom_id res chain seq x y z
N MET A 1 -17.58 3.12 -8.99
CA MET A 1 -16.23 3.66 -9.32
C MET A 1 -15.55 2.72 -10.30
N THR A 2 -14.96 3.24 -11.34
CA THR A 2 -14.21 2.46 -12.32
C THR A 2 -12.80 2.12 -11.79
N ARG A 3 -12.17 1.12 -12.39
CA ARG A 3 -10.78 0.79 -12.05
C ARG A 3 -9.84 1.98 -12.31
N ALA A 4 -10.04 2.69 -13.42
CA ALA A 4 -9.21 3.85 -13.76
C ALA A 4 -9.34 4.96 -12.70
N GLU A 5 -10.53 5.22 -12.20
CA GLU A 5 -10.75 6.19 -11.12
C GLU A 5 -10.05 5.74 -9.83
N PHE A 6 -10.16 4.45 -9.50
CA PHE A 6 -9.53 3.88 -8.32
C PHE A 6 -8.00 3.95 -8.43
N GLU A 7 -7.44 3.61 -9.57
CA GLU A 7 -6.00 3.72 -9.82
C GLU A 7 -5.51 5.16 -9.69
N GLY A 8 -6.33 6.13 -10.10
CA GLY A 8 -6.04 7.56 -9.91
C GLY A 8 -5.94 7.94 -8.44
N LEU A 9 -6.81 7.38 -7.59
CA LEU A 9 -6.76 7.61 -6.14
C LEU A 9 -5.50 6.99 -5.52
N VAL A 10 -5.09 5.81 -5.98
CA VAL A 10 -3.84 5.19 -5.53
C VAL A 10 -2.64 6.07 -5.90
N ALA A 11 -2.62 6.61 -7.12
CA ALA A 11 -1.55 7.50 -7.56
C ALA A 11 -1.51 8.78 -6.71
N GLU A 12 -2.66 9.37 -6.40
CA GLU A 12 -2.74 10.55 -5.52
C GLU A 12 -2.22 10.24 -4.12
N ALA A 13 -2.56 9.06 -3.59
CA ALA A 13 -2.09 8.63 -2.28
C ALA A 13 -0.56 8.49 -2.26
N LEU A 14 0.02 7.94 -3.32
CA LEU A 14 1.48 7.84 -3.45
C LEU A 14 2.12 9.21 -3.51
N ASP A 15 1.51 10.15 -4.22
CA ASP A 15 2.01 11.53 -4.32
C ASP A 15 1.95 12.27 -2.99
N SER A 16 1.11 11.82 -2.04
CA SER A 16 0.99 12.42 -0.72
C SER A 16 2.11 11.99 0.23
N ILE A 17 2.91 10.99 -0.13
CA ILE A 17 4.05 10.55 0.69
C ILE A 17 5.10 11.66 0.67
N PRO A 18 5.64 12.05 1.84
CA PRO A 18 6.66 13.09 1.89
C PRO A 18 7.83 12.81 0.94
N THR A 19 8.31 13.85 0.28
CA THR A 19 9.38 13.73 -0.73
C THR A 19 10.63 13.04 -0.20
N GLU A 20 10.99 13.30 1.06
CA GLU A 20 12.14 12.66 1.70
C GLU A 20 11.97 11.15 1.77
N LEU A 21 10.76 10.67 2.09
CA LEU A 21 10.48 9.24 2.15
C LEU A 21 10.33 8.64 0.76
N ALA A 22 9.66 9.36 -0.15
CA ALA A 22 9.51 8.89 -1.52
C ALA A 22 10.86 8.66 -2.19
N GLY A 23 11.84 9.52 -1.91
CA GLY A 23 13.20 9.38 -2.43
C GLY A 23 13.96 8.16 -1.88
N LEU A 24 13.51 7.60 -0.76
CA LEU A 24 14.12 6.41 -0.17
C LEU A 24 13.46 5.11 -0.65
N MET A 25 12.33 5.18 -1.34
CA MET A 25 11.68 3.98 -1.89
C MET A 25 12.61 3.35 -2.94
N SER A 26 12.80 2.05 -2.84
CA SER A 26 13.76 1.33 -3.66
C SER A 26 13.17 0.04 -4.18
N ASN A 27 13.12 -0.09 -5.50
CA ASN A 27 12.68 -1.31 -6.17
C ASN A 27 11.30 -1.77 -5.69
N LEU A 28 10.32 -0.86 -5.73
CA LEU A 28 8.95 -1.09 -5.28
C LEU A 28 7.98 -0.81 -6.41
N VAL A 29 7.04 -1.73 -6.64
CA VAL A 29 5.91 -1.52 -7.54
C VAL A 29 4.61 -1.54 -6.75
N VAL A 30 3.65 -0.72 -7.16
CA VAL A 30 2.31 -0.67 -6.57
C VAL A 30 1.32 -1.04 -7.65
N VAL A 31 0.49 -2.05 -7.38
CA VAL A 31 -0.49 -2.55 -8.33
C VAL A 31 -1.88 -2.54 -7.70
N VAL A 32 -2.89 -2.42 -8.55
CA VAL A 32 -4.30 -2.53 -8.16
C VAL A 32 -4.82 -3.87 -8.66
N GLU A 33 -5.41 -4.64 -7.75
CA GLU A 33 -6.07 -5.90 -8.05
C GLU A 33 -7.57 -5.74 -7.82
N ASP A 34 -8.39 -6.40 -8.64
CA ASP A 34 -9.85 -6.30 -8.50
C ASP A 34 -10.36 -6.92 -7.19
N THR A 35 -9.80 -8.05 -6.81
CA THR A 35 -10.22 -8.81 -5.63
C THR A 35 -9.02 -9.19 -4.76
N ALA A 36 -9.30 -9.41 -3.47
CA ALA A 36 -8.30 -9.93 -2.54
C ALA A 36 -8.13 -11.44 -2.73
N PRO A 37 -7.07 -12.05 -2.14
CA PRO A 37 -6.89 -13.50 -2.19
C PRO A 37 -8.08 -14.25 -1.61
N ASP A 38 -8.37 -15.45 -2.15
CA ASP A 38 -9.51 -16.26 -1.73
C ASP A 38 -9.48 -16.64 -0.23
N ASP A 39 -8.29 -16.79 0.32
CA ASP A 39 -8.12 -17.14 1.74
C ASP A 39 -8.26 -15.93 2.67
N ASP A 40 -8.30 -14.72 2.13
CA ASP A 40 -8.51 -13.50 2.92
C ASP A 40 -9.25 -12.45 2.07
N PRO A 41 -10.56 -12.68 1.83
CA PRO A 41 -11.32 -11.83 0.88
C PRO A 41 -11.56 -10.40 1.34
N ASP A 42 -11.35 -10.10 2.62
CA ASP A 42 -11.53 -8.77 3.19
C ASP A 42 -10.22 -7.97 3.30
N LEU A 43 -9.12 -8.55 2.85
CA LEU A 43 -7.83 -7.88 2.89
C LEU A 43 -7.83 -6.65 1.98
N LEU A 44 -7.42 -5.50 2.52
CA LEU A 44 -7.43 -4.23 1.79
C LEU A 44 -6.18 -4.01 0.96
N GLY A 45 -5.04 -4.48 1.44
CA GLY A 45 -3.76 -4.36 0.77
C GLY A 45 -2.78 -5.39 1.28
N LEU A 46 -1.67 -5.56 0.57
CA LEU A 46 -0.65 -6.55 0.93
C LEU A 46 0.72 -6.05 0.45
N TYR A 47 1.68 -6.06 1.36
CA TYR A 47 3.08 -5.84 1.00
C TYR A 47 3.79 -7.19 0.90
N ALA A 48 4.52 -7.40 -0.19
CA ALA A 48 5.32 -8.59 -0.40
C ALA A 48 6.72 -8.18 -0.84
N GLY A 49 7.74 -8.60 -0.10
CA GLY A 49 9.13 -8.25 -0.40
C GLY A 49 10.01 -8.29 0.84
N ILE A 50 11.17 -7.62 0.73
CA ILE A 50 12.14 -7.52 1.82
C ILE A 50 12.21 -6.04 2.24
N PRO A 51 11.71 -5.69 3.45
CA PRO A 51 11.76 -4.31 3.93
C PRO A 51 13.17 -3.73 3.88
N LEU A 52 13.29 -2.43 3.64
CA LEU A 52 14.59 -1.76 3.52
C LEU A 52 15.48 -1.98 4.73
N THR A 53 14.90 -2.06 5.93
CA THR A 53 15.63 -2.30 7.18
C THR A 53 16.20 -3.70 7.29
N GLU A 54 15.72 -4.64 6.48
CA GLU A 54 16.13 -6.04 6.53
C GLU A 54 17.02 -6.45 5.35
N ARG A 55 17.29 -5.52 4.42
CA ARG A 55 18.16 -5.79 3.28
C ARG A 55 19.61 -5.74 3.73
N ASP A 56 20.36 -6.80 3.39
CA ASP A 56 21.79 -6.89 3.67
C ASP A 56 22.60 -6.92 2.37
N GLY A 57 23.91 -7.21 2.48
CA GLY A 57 24.80 -7.27 1.33
C GLY A 57 24.49 -8.38 0.33
N SER A 58 23.64 -9.34 0.69
CA SER A 58 23.24 -10.41 -0.21
C SER A 58 22.00 -10.07 -1.03
N TYR A 59 21.34 -8.93 -0.74
CA TYR A 59 20.18 -8.49 -1.50
C TYR A 59 20.60 -8.12 -2.93
N ALA A 60 20.06 -8.85 -3.88
CA ALA A 60 20.45 -8.69 -5.29
C ALA A 60 19.59 -7.69 -6.06
N GLY A 61 18.41 -7.33 -5.56
CA GLY A 61 17.54 -6.38 -6.22
C GLY A 61 16.90 -6.86 -7.52
N PHE A 62 16.87 -8.17 -7.76
CA PHE A 62 16.32 -8.71 -9.01
C PHE A 62 14.80 -8.62 -9.12
N LEU A 63 14.10 -8.82 -8.00
CA LEU A 63 12.65 -8.79 -7.97
C LEU A 63 12.20 -7.57 -7.17
N PRO A 64 11.29 -6.76 -7.70
CA PRO A 64 10.77 -5.64 -6.94
C PRO A 64 9.91 -6.11 -5.79
N ASP A 65 9.91 -5.36 -4.69
CA ASP A 65 8.88 -5.47 -3.68
C ASP A 65 7.57 -5.05 -4.32
N GLN A 66 6.47 -5.63 -3.87
CA GLN A 66 5.16 -5.32 -4.43
C GLN A 66 4.18 -4.94 -3.34
N VAL A 67 3.47 -3.84 -3.56
CA VAL A 67 2.29 -3.46 -2.78
C VAL A 67 1.08 -3.70 -3.67
N SER A 68 0.16 -4.53 -3.20
CA SER A 68 -1.12 -4.76 -3.88
C SER A 68 -2.22 -4.05 -3.12
N ILE A 69 -3.08 -3.33 -3.83
CA ILE A 69 -4.24 -2.65 -3.26
C ILE A 69 -5.48 -3.31 -3.87
N PHE A 70 -6.36 -3.82 -3.00
CA PHE A 70 -7.50 -4.62 -3.43
C PHE A 70 -8.76 -3.78 -3.52
N MET A 71 -9.25 -3.58 -4.74
CA MET A 71 -10.34 -2.66 -5.02
C MET A 71 -11.67 -3.07 -4.39
N ALA A 72 -12.10 -4.32 -4.59
CA ALA A 72 -13.41 -4.76 -4.13
C ALA A 72 -13.60 -4.66 -2.62
N PRO A 73 -12.65 -5.14 -1.77
CA PRO A 73 -12.80 -4.98 -0.32
C PRO A 73 -12.87 -3.53 0.13
N ILE A 74 -12.08 -2.65 -0.47
CA ILE A 74 -12.10 -1.23 -0.12
C ILE A 74 -13.45 -0.62 -0.48
N LEU A 75 -13.93 -0.85 -1.69
CA LEU A 75 -15.24 -0.33 -2.11
C LEU A 75 -16.38 -0.89 -1.28
N GLY A 76 -16.25 -2.17 -0.87
CA GLY A 76 -17.28 -2.84 -0.06
C GLY A 76 -17.45 -2.26 1.34
N MET A 77 -16.41 -1.65 1.91
CA MET A 77 -16.49 -1.05 3.25
C MET A 77 -16.81 0.44 3.24
N CYS A 78 -16.85 1.07 2.08
CA CYS A 78 -17.05 2.51 1.95
C CYS A 78 -18.45 2.81 1.45
N GLU A 79 -19.05 3.89 1.96
CA GLU A 79 -20.39 4.34 1.55
C GLU A 79 -20.35 5.53 0.60
N THR A 80 -19.31 6.37 0.68
CA THR A 80 -19.20 7.59 -0.12
C THR A 80 -17.87 7.62 -0.87
N HIS A 81 -17.80 8.50 -1.87
CA HIS A 81 -16.54 8.74 -2.59
C HIS A 81 -15.44 9.23 -1.63
N ALA A 82 -15.80 10.11 -0.70
CA ALA A 82 -14.85 10.61 0.30
C ALA A 82 -14.29 9.48 1.17
N ASP A 83 -15.13 8.51 1.54
CA ASP A 83 -14.69 7.33 2.30
C ASP A 83 -13.66 6.52 1.50
N VAL A 84 -13.89 6.36 0.20
CA VAL A 84 -12.97 5.61 -0.67
C VAL A 84 -11.62 6.33 -0.75
N VAL A 85 -11.62 7.65 -0.95
CA VAL A 85 -10.40 8.46 -1.01
C VAL A 85 -9.57 8.27 0.26
N GLU A 86 -10.22 8.38 1.43
CA GLU A 86 -9.52 8.26 2.72
C GLU A 86 -9.01 6.84 2.96
N GLU A 87 -9.81 5.82 2.64
CA GLU A 87 -9.40 4.43 2.86
C GLU A 87 -8.26 4.02 1.92
N VAL A 88 -8.29 4.47 0.67
CA VAL A 88 -7.18 4.24 -0.27
C VAL A 88 -5.90 4.87 0.28
N ARG A 89 -5.99 6.11 0.76
CA ARG A 89 -4.83 6.81 1.32
C ARG A 89 -4.24 6.05 2.51
N ILE A 90 -5.09 5.64 3.45
CA ILE A 90 -4.65 4.90 4.64
C ILE A 90 -4.02 3.57 4.22
N THR A 91 -4.64 2.83 3.32
CA THR A 91 -4.16 1.51 2.88
C THR A 91 -2.82 1.62 2.17
N VAL A 92 -2.69 2.59 1.25
CA VAL A 92 -1.43 2.79 0.52
C VAL A 92 -0.30 3.14 1.48
N VAL A 93 -0.53 4.11 2.39
CA VAL A 93 0.48 4.51 3.37
C VAL A 93 0.86 3.34 4.28
N HIS A 94 -0.13 2.56 4.72
CA HIS A 94 0.10 1.38 5.58
C HIS A 94 1.04 0.37 4.90
N GLU A 95 0.75 0.01 3.64
CA GLU A 95 1.56 -1.00 2.95
C GLU A 95 2.93 -0.47 2.54
N VAL A 96 3.02 0.80 2.12
CA VAL A 96 4.31 1.42 1.81
C VAL A 96 5.17 1.53 3.07
N ALA A 97 4.56 1.78 4.23
CA ALA A 97 5.29 1.82 5.50
C ALA A 97 6.02 0.49 5.78
N HIS A 98 5.41 -0.65 5.43
CA HIS A 98 6.07 -1.95 5.56
C HIS A 98 7.36 -2.02 4.72
N HIS A 99 7.35 -1.41 3.54
CA HIS A 99 8.56 -1.33 2.71
C HIS A 99 9.69 -0.59 3.44
N PHE A 100 9.35 0.42 4.25
CA PHE A 100 10.34 1.13 5.07
C PHE A 100 10.70 0.41 6.37
N GLY A 101 10.10 -0.75 6.64
CA GLY A 101 10.36 -1.51 7.86
C GLY A 101 9.57 -1.05 9.07
N ILE A 102 8.51 -0.27 8.87
CA ILE A 102 7.62 0.19 9.94
C ILE A 102 6.56 -0.90 10.16
N ASP A 103 6.48 -1.43 11.38
CA ASP A 103 5.52 -2.49 11.70
C ASP A 103 4.15 -1.93 12.10
N ASP A 104 3.17 -2.83 12.25
CA ASP A 104 1.80 -2.46 12.58
C ASP A 104 1.67 -1.72 13.91
N ALA A 105 2.44 -2.11 14.91
CA ALA A 105 2.41 -1.47 16.22
C ALA A 105 2.83 0.00 16.10
N ARG A 106 3.87 0.26 15.33
CA ARG A 106 4.34 1.63 15.11
C ARG A 106 3.34 2.44 14.29
N LEU A 107 2.69 1.80 13.31
CA LEU A 107 1.65 2.46 12.51
C LEU A 107 0.46 2.87 13.36
N GLU A 108 0.04 2.03 14.32
CA GLU A 108 -1.01 2.41 15.27
C GLU A 108 -0.63 3.63 16.07
N GLU A 109 0.60 3.70 16.58
CA GLU A 109 1.10 4.87 17.30
C GLU A 109 1.05 6.13 16.45
N LEU A 110 1.27 5.99 15.13
CA LEU A 110 1.27 7.11 14.19
C LEU A 110 -0.12 7.44 13.64
N GLY A 111 -1.14 6.64 13.94
CA GLY A 111 -2.51 6.89 13.53
C GLY A 111 -2.90 6.31 12.18
N TYR A 112 -2.17 5.31 11.67
CA TYR A 112 -2.44 4.67 10.37
C TYR A 112 -2.92 3.22 10.50
N ALA A 113 -3.34 2.79 11.65
CA ALA A 113 -3.82 1.42 11.83
C ALA A 113 -5.33 1.31 11.62
#